data_b2f665ced58b02c00843f6910f1c63d2
#
_entry.id   b2f665ced58b02c00843f6910f1c63d2
#
_cell.length_a   1.000
_cell.length_b   1.000
_cell.length_c   1.000
_cell.angle_alpha   90.00
_cell.angle_beta   90.00
_cell.angle_gamma   90.00
#
_symmetry.space_group_name_H-M   'P 1'
#
loop_
_entity.id
_entity.type
_entity.pdbx_description
1 polymer ?
#
loop_
_entity_poly.entity_id
_entity_poly.type
_entity_poly.pdbx_seq_one_letter_code
_entity_poly.pdbx_strand_id
1 'polypeptide(L)'
;MNPIHVACAIIEREGKVLATQRSKSMSLPLKWEFPGGKIHNGESFPECLKRELQEELGIEAAVGHPLLPATHNYPTFSVTLHPFVCKIISGEITLHEHVALAWLTPQELPTLDWAEADIPVIESYREFIKTHQR
;
A
#
# COMPACT_ATOMS: atom_id res chain seq x y z
N MET A 1 -9.02 -12.65 -17.77
CA MET A 1 -8.32 -13.04 -16.52
C MET A 1 -8.89 -12.24 -15.36
N ASN A 2 -9.42 -12.93 -14.35
CA ASN A 2 -10.00 -12.24 -13.20
C ASN A 2 -8.90 -11.63 -12.34
N PRO A 3 -9.04 -10.36 -11.95
CA PRO A 3 -8.01 -9.75 -11.12
C PRO A 3 -8.00 -10.30 -9.70
N ILE A 4 -6.81 -10.31 -9.11
CA ILE A 4 -6.63 -10.58 -7.69
C ILE A 4 -6.91 -9.26 -6.96
N HIS A 5 -7.76 -9.30 -5.94
CA HIS A 5 -8.10 -8.09 -5.17
C HIS A 5 -7.19 -7.97 -3.96
N VAL A 6 -6.54 -6.82 -3.85
CA VAL A 6 -5.55 -6.53 -2.81
C VAL A 6 -5.90 -5.21 -2.14
N ALA A 7 -5.95 -5.20 -0.81
CA ALA A 7 -6.08 -3.94 -0.07
C ALA A 7 -4.67 -3.41 0.22
N CYS A 8 -4.44 -2.11 0.03
CA CYS A 8 -3.15 -1.52 0.33
C CYS A 8 -3.29 -0.23 1.12
N ALA A 9 -2.25 0.09 1.89
CA ALA A 9 -2.29 1.18 2.85
C ALA A 9 -1.33 2.31 2.46
N ILE A 10 -1.87 3.53 2.41
CA ILE A 10 -1.06 4.73 2.33
C ILE A 10 -0.98 5.24 3.76
N ILE A 11 0.06 4.83 4.47
CA ILE A 11 0.24 5.14 5.89
C ILE A 11 0.90 6.49 6.02
N GLU A 12 0.17 7.45 6.60
CA GLU A 12 0.66 8.81 6.80
C GLU A 12 1.20 8.99 8.21
N ARG A 13 2.35 9.66 8.30
CA ARG A 13 2.93 10.07 9.58
C ARG A 13 3.82 11.30 9.36
N GLU A 14 3.51 12.41 10.04
CA GLU A 14 4.33 13.63 10.04
C GLU A 14 4.61 14.14 8.61
N GLY A 15 3.58 14.13 7.77
CA GLY A 15 3.68 14.65 6.40
C GLY A 15 4.35 13.71 5.42
N LYS A 16 4.62 12.48 5.83
CA LYS A 16 5.28 11.47 4.99
C LYS A 16 4.44 10.22 4.87
N VAL A 17 4.75 9.43 3.86
CA VAL A 17 4.05 8.19 3.52
C VAL A 17 5.03 7.04 3.50
N LEU A 18 4.60 5.90 4.04
CA LEU A 18 5.43 4.70 4.09
C LEU A 18 5.42 3.95 2.77
N ALA A 19 6.61 3.68 2.25
CA ALA A 19 6.81 2.76 1.12
C ALA A 19 7.62 1.56 1.60
N THR A 20 7.32 0.37 1.08
CA THR A 20 8.02 -0.85 1.43
C THR A 20 8.59 -1.51 0.18
N GLN A 21 9.77 -2.12 0.30
CA GLN A 21 10.45 -2.73 -0.83
C GLN A 21 10.33 -4.25 -0.76
N ARG A 22 9.87 -4.83 -1.86
CA ARG A 22 9.69 -6.29 -2.00
C ARG A 22 11.06 -6.98 -1.98
N SER A 23 11.10 -8.19 -1.41
CA SER A 23 12.35 -8.95 -1.34
C SER A 23 12.68 -9.58 -2.68
N LYS A 24 13.92 -10.07 -2.81
CA LYS A 24 14.39 -10.73 -4.03
C LYS A 24 13.62 -12.01 -4.33
N SER A 25 13.05 -12.66 -3.31
CA SER A 25 12.34 -13.92 -3.46
C SER A 25 10.87 -13.76 -3.82
N MET A 26 10.35 -12.55 -3.76
CA MET A 26 8.95 -12.26 -4.10
C MET A 26 8.82 -12.01 -5.60
N SER A 27 7.59 -12.12 -6.11
CA SER A 27 7.31 -11.64 -7.47
C SER A 27 7.57 -10.14 -7.52
N LEU A 28 7.86 -9.60 -8.71
CA LEU A 28 8.25 -8.19 -8.86
C LEU A 28 9.38 -7.84 -7.88
N PRO A 29 10.51 -8.56 -7.94
CA PRO A 29 11.55 -8.44 -6.91
C PRO A 29 12.13 -7.02 -6.83
N LEU A 30 12.35 -6.57 -5.60
CA LEU A 30 12.95 -5.27 -5.27
C LEU A 30 12.16 -4.04 -5.71
N LYS A 31 10.95 -4.22 -6.24
CA LYS A 31 10.07 -3.08 -6.51
C LYS A 31 9.50 -2.54 -5.21
N TRP A 32 9.20 -1.25 -5.21
CA TRP A 32 8.56 -0.61 -4.06
C TRP A 32 7.04 -0.72 -4.20
N GLU A 33 6.35 -0.78 -3.09
CA GLU A 33 4.89 -0.89 -3.06
C GLU A 33 4.34 -0.28 -1.78
N PHE A 34 3.04 0.00 -1.77
CA PHE A 34 2.33 0.27 -0.52
C PHE A 34 2.04 -1.08 0.14
N PRO A 35 2.23 -1.18 1.47
CA PRO A 35 1.99 -2.47 2.16
C PRO A 35 0.52 -2.86 2.13
N GLY A 36 0.26 -4.16 2.17
CA GLY A 36 -1.07 -4.72 2.14
C GLY A 36 -1.06 -6.15 1.68
N GLY A 37 -2.21 -6.66 1.26
CA GLY A 37 -2.28 -8.04 0.77
C GLY A 37 -3.65 -8.42 0.27
N LYS A 38 -3.75 -9.71 -0.11
CA LYS A 38 -4.95 -10.27 -0.74
C LYS A 38 -6.10 -10.38 0.24
N ILE A 39 -7.30 -10.06 -0.23
CA ILE A 39 -8.50 -10.23 0.57
C ILE A 39 -8.80 -11.73 0.74
N HIS A 40 -9.20 -12.12 1.94
CA HIS A 40 -9.69 -13.47 2.24
C HIS A 40 -11.21 -13.49 2.21
N ASN A 41 -11.79 -14.67 1.99
CA ASN A 41 -13.24 -14.82 1.98
C ASN A 41 -13.85 -14.32 3.27
N GLY A 42 -14.88 -13.50 3.16
CA GLY A 42 -15.60 -12.98 4.30
C GLY A 42 -15.01 -11.73 4.93
N GLU A 43 -13.84 -11.27 4.45
CA GLU A 43 -13.26 -10.01 4.94
C GLU A 43 -13.75 -8.83 4.13
N SER A 44 -13.96 -7.70 4.80
CA SER A 44 -14.02 -6.41 4.12
C SER A 44 -12.60 -5.97 3.78
N PHE A 45 -12.44 -5.00 2.88
CA PHE A 45 -11.11 -4.49 2.57
C PHE A 45 -10.43 -3.85 3.79
N PRO A 46 -11.14 -3.05 4.62
CA PRO A 46 -10.51 -2.56 5.86
C PRO A 46 -10.05 -3.66 6.81
N GLU A 47 -10.85 -4.73 6.97
CA GLU A 47 -10.47 -5.86 7.82
C GLU A 47 -9.23 -6.57 7.29
N CYS A 48 -9.20 -6.80 5.97
CA CYS A 48 -8.05 -7.38 5.30
C CYS A 48 -6.80 -6.55 5.55
N LEU A 49 -6.92 -5.24 5.39
CA LEU A 49 -5.78 -4.35 5.52
C LEU A 49 -5.23 -4.34 6.94
N LYS A 50 -6.11 -4.29 7.94
CA LYS A 50 -5.68 -4.35 9.35
C LYS A 50 -4.92 -5.64 9.63
N ARG A 51 -5.42 -6.76 9.13
CA ARG A 51 -4.77 -8.06 9.31
C ARG A 51 -3.41 -8.09 8.63
N GLU A 52 -3.33 -7.65 7.37
CA GLU A 52 -2.08 -7.67 6.62
C GLU A 52 -1.02 -6.77 7.25
N LEU A 53 -1.40 -5.58 7.73
CA LEU A 53 -0.46 -4.67 8.36
C LEU A 53 0.07 -5.24 9.67
N GLN A 54 -0.76 -5.97 10.42
CA GLN A 54 -0.31 -6.66 11.62
C GLN A 54 0.68 -7.76 11.26
N GLU A 55 0.37 -8.56 10.24
CA GLU A 55 1.23 -9.68 9.83
C GLU A 55 2.55 -9.22 9.23
N GLU A 56 2.51 -8.20 8.37
CA GLU A 56 3.70 -7.77 7.63
C GLU A 56 4.57 -6.80 8.41
N LEU A 57 3.96 -5.92 9.19
CA LEU A 57 4.67 -4.81 9.83
C LEU A 57 4.56 -4.79 11.35
N GLY A 58 3.70 -5.62 11.93
CA GLY A 58 3.52 -5.67 13.37
C GLY A 58 2.86 -4.44 13.96
N ILE A 59 2.04 -3.74 13.19
CA ILE A 59 1.37 -2.52 13.65
C ILE A 59 -0.14 -2.69 13.67
N GLU A 60 -0.78 -1.90 14.52
CA GLU A 60 -2.23 -1.72 14.51
C GLU A 60 -2.51 -0.40 13.80
N ALA A 61 -3.36 -0.43 12.77
CA ALA A 61 -3.64 0.75 11.96
C ALA A 61 -5.11 1.12 11.99
N ALA A 62 -5.37 2.42 11.94
CA ALA A 62 -6.71 2.94 11.67
C ALA A 62 -6.83 3.09 10.16
N VAL A 63 -7.84 2.45 9.57
CA VAL A 63 -8.09 2.52 8.14
C VAL A 63 -9.08 3.63 7.88
N GLY A 64 -8.68 4.62 7.10
CA GLY A 64 -9.46 5.81 6.84
C GLY A 64 -10.01 5.89 5.43
N HIS A 65 -9.78 7.01 4.78
CA HIS A 65 -10.42 7.36 3.52
C HIS A 65 -10.02 6.42 2.37
N PRO A 66 -11.00 5.80 1.68
CA PRO A 66 -10.67 5.00 0.49
C PRO A 66 -10.33 5.87 -0.70
N LEU A 67 -9.38 5.42 -1.50
CA LEU A 67 -9.05 6.03 -2.78
C LEU A 67 -9.61 5.16 -3.90
N LEU A 68 -9.52 5.64 -5.14
CA LEU A 68 -10.04 4.90 -6.28
C LEU A 68 -9.27 3.59 -6.48
N PRO A 69 -9.97 2.46 -6.68
CA PRO A 69 -9.31 1.23 -7.04
C PRO A 69 -8.59 1.35 -8.37
N ALA A 70 -7.49 0.63 -8.52
CA ALA A 70 -6.71 0.64 -9.75
C ALA A 70 -6.40 -0.79 -10.18
N THR A 71 -6.70 -1.13 -11.43
CA THR A 71 -6.43 -2.46 -11.97
C THR A 71 -5.24 -2.39 -12.91
N HIS A 72 -4.31 -3.33 -12.75
CA HIS A 72 -3.17 -3.44 -13.63
C HIS A 72 -3.02 -4.89 -14.11
N ASN A 73 -2.77 -5.04 -15.41
CA ASN A 73 -2.57 -6.35 -16.04
C ASN A 73 -1.08 -6.59 -16.24
N TYR A 74 -0.51 -7.49 -15.42
CA TYR A 74 0.83 -8.00 -15.65
C TYR A 74 0.76 -9.14 -16.66
N PRO A 75 1.89 -9.57 -17.24
CA PRO A 75 1.84 -10.64 -18.26
C PRO A 75 1.17 -11.93 -17.82
N THR A 76 1.31 -12.31 -16.53
CA THR A 76 0.79 -13.60 -16.05
C THR A 76 -0.36 -13.47 -15.06
N PHE A 77 -0.71 -12.25 -14.64
CA PHE A 77 -1.83 -12.05 -13.69
C PHE A 77 -2.30 -10.60 -13.72
N SER A 78 -3.51 -10.40 -13.21
CA SER A 78 -4.07 -9.05 -13.03
C SER A 78 -4.28 -8.79 -11.55
N VAL A 79 -4.13 -7.55 -11.14
CA VAL A 79 -4.37 -7.15 -9.75
C VAL A 79 -5.20 -5.87 -9.72
N THR A 80 -6.16 -5.83 -8.79
CA THR A 80 -6.89 -4.60 -8.49
C THR A 80 -6.49 -4.19 -7.08
N LEU A 81 -5.89 -3.02 -6.96
CA LEU A 81 -5.52 -2.45 -5.67
C LEU A 81 -6.68 -1.61 -5.14
N HIS A 82 -7.02 -1.82 -3.87
CA HIS A 82 -8.02 -1.05 -3.15
C HIS A 82 -7.29 -0.25 -2.07
N PRO A 83 -6.92 1.02 -2.36
CA PRO A 83 -6.09 1.79 -1.44
C PRO A 83 -6.91 2.54 -0.40
N PHE A 84 -6.34 2.65 0.80
CA PHE A 84 -6.92 3.41 1.89
C PHE A 84 -5.85 4.25 2.56
N VAL A 85 -6.19 5.48 2.90
CA VAL A 85 -5.31 6.33 3.72
C VAL A 85 -5.42 5.85 5.15
N CYS A 86 -4.28 5.57 5.79
CA CYS A 86 -4.23 4.95 7.11
C CYS A 86 -3.33 5.72 8.07
N LYS A 87 -3.53 5.47 9.37
CA LYS A 87 -2.67 5.99 10.45
C LYS A 87 -2.26 4.85 11.35
N ILE A 88 -1.07 4.89 11.91
CA ILE A 88 -0.63 3.91 12.91
C ILE A 88 -1.26 4.28 14.25
N ILE A 89 -1.97 3.33 14.86
CA ILE A 89 -2.54 3.50 16.20
C ILE A 89 -1.52 3.07 17.24
N SER A 90 -0.85 1.93 17.03
CA SER A 90 0.12 1.39 17.98
C SER A 90 1.08 0.46 17.27
N GLY A 91 2.21 0.19 17.95
CA GLY A 91 3.23 -0.72 17.46
C GLY A 91 4.35 0.00 16.74
N GLU A 92 5.52 -0.63 16.72
CA GLU A 92 6.67 -0.17 15.95
C GLU A 92 6.82 -1.06 14.73
N ILE A 93 7.13 -0.45 13.59
CA ILE A 93 7.23 -1.20 12.33
C ILE A 93 8.41 -2.18 12.42
N THR A 94 8.10 -3.46 12.17
CA THR A 94 9.09 -4.52 12.05
C THR A 94 8.85 -5.18 10.69
N LEU A 95 9.88 -5.25 9.86
CA LEU A 95 9.74 -5.84 8.52
C LEU A 95 9.83 -7.36 8.62
N HIS A 96 8.72 -8.05 8.34
CA HIS A 96 8.68 -9.51 8.37
C HIS A 96 8.90 -10.10 6.98
N GLU A 97 8.53 -9.38 5.93
CA GLU A 97 8.60 -9.86 4.55
C GLU A 97 9.40 -8.95 3.63
N HIS A 98 9.32 -7.65 3.83
CA HIS A 98 9.99 -6.65 2.98
C HIS A 98 11.45 -6.48 3.41
N VAL A 99 12.29 -6.02 2.47
CA VAL A 99 13.73 -5.83 2.75
C VAL A 99 14.08 -4.43 3.18
N ALA A 100 13.20 -3.45 2.92
CA ALA A 100 13.47 -2.06 3.27
C ALA A 100 12.18 -1.28 3.39
N LEU A 101 12.25 -0.15 4.08
CA LEU A 101 11.16 0.82 4.11
C LEU A 101 11.73 2.22 3.89
N ALA A 102 10.86 3.12 3.45
CA ALA A 102 11.20 4.54 3.32
C ALA A 102 9.98 5.37 3.66
N TRP A 103 10.21 6.48 4.35
CA TRP A 103 9.20 7.50 4.61
C TRP A 103 9.45 8.65 3.64
N LEU A 104 8.47 8.95 2.80
CA LEU A 104 8.63 9.91 1.71
C LEU A 104 7.56 10.98 1.78
N THR A 105 7.93 12.20 1.45
CA THR A 105 6.93 13.23 1.19
C THR A 105 6.18 12.88 -0.09
N PRO A 106 4.96 13.40 -0.30
CA PRO A 106 4.23 13.13 -1.54
C PRO A 106 5.03 13.49 -2.80
N GLN A 107 5.85 14.53 -2.74
CA GLN A 107 6.67 14.96 -3.88
C GLN A 107 7.79 13.97 -4.19
N GLU A 108 8.25 13.25 -3.18
CA GLU A 108 9.33 12.27 -3.33
C GLU A 108 8.84 10.91 -3.83
N LEU A 109 7.53 10.63 -3.73
CA LEU A 109 6.99 9.33 -4.10
C LEU A 109 7.41 8.88 -5.51
N PRO A 110 7.33 9.74 -6.55
CA PRO A 110 7.70 9.28 -7.89
C PRO A 110 9.17 8.91 -8.08
N THR A 111 10.03 9.16 -7.10
CA THR A 111 11.47 8.90 -7.24
C THR A 111 11.85 7.44 -7.04
N LEU A 112 10.95 6.61 -6.50
CA LEU A 112 11.24 5.19 -6.27
C LEU A 112 10.84 4.34 -7.48
N ASP A 113 11.42 3.13 -7.53
CA ASP A 113 11.11 2.15 -8.57
C ASP A 113 9.89 1.33 -8.13
N TRP A 114 8.71 1.89 -8.34
CA TRP A 114 7.44 1.29 -7.91
C TRP A 114 7.02 0.13 -8.80
N ALA A 115 6.34 -0.86 -8.19
CA ALA A 115 5.57 -1.83 -8.94
C ALA A 115 4.53 -1.05 -9.77
N GLU A 116 4.32 -1.46 -11.03
CA GLU A 116 3.50 -0.70 -11.96
C GLU A 116 2.07 -0.49 -11.44
N ALA A 117 1.51 -1.49 -10.76
CA ALA A 117 0.14 -1.38 -10.22
C ALA A 117 -0.01 -0.24 -9.21
N ASP A 118 1.07 0.13 -8.51
CA ASP A 118 1.02 1.15 -7.48
C ASP A 118 1.10 2.57 -8.04
N ILE A 119 1.56 2.73 -9.29
CA ILE A 119 1.75 4.05 -9.88
C ILE A 119 0.44 4.86 -9.95
N PRO A 120 -0.69 4.30 -10.43
CA PRO A 120 -1.95 5.05 -10.40
C PRO A 120 -2.42 5.39 -9.00
N VAL A 121 -2.07 4.58 -8.00
CA VAL A 121 -2.43 4.85 -6.60
C VAL A 121 -1.69 6.10 -6.12
N ILE A 122 -0.43 6.26 -6.49
CA ILE A 122 0.35 7.47 -6.16
C ILE A 122 -0.34 8.71 -6.72
N GLU A 123 -0.79 8.64 -7.98
CA GLU A 123 -1.49 9.76 -8.62
C GLU A 123 -2.79 10.11 -7.89
N SER A 124 -3.59 9.07 -7.56
CA SER A 124 -4.83 9.27 -6.81
C SER A 124 -4.58 9.90 -5.45
N TYR A 125 -3.53 9.44 -4.76
CA TYR A 125 -3.19 9.99 -3.45
C TYR A 125 -2.78 11.46 -3.55
N ARG A 126 -1.96 11.80 -4.54
CA ARG A 126 -1.52 13.19 -4.72
C ARG A 126 -2.68 14.12 -5.03
N GLU A 127 -3.67 13.63 -5.81
CA GLU A 127 -4.91 14.38 -6.04
C GLU A 127 -5.72 14.54 -4.75
N PHE A 128 -5.82 13.45 -3.98
CA PHE A 128 -6.54 13.46 -2.71
C PHE A 128 -6.01 14.53 -1.76
N ILE A 129 -4.70 14.60 -1.58
CA ILE A 129 -4.12 15.57 -0.63
C ILE A 129 -4.28 17.01 -1.09
N LYS A 130 -4.36 17.28 -2.40
CA LYS A 130 -4.65 18.61 -2.91
C LYS A 130 -6.03 19.09 -2.48
N THR A 131 -7.02 18.21 -2.49
CA THR A 131 -8.40 18.56 -2.16
C THR A 131 -8.68 18.48 -0.67
N HIS A 132 -7.82 17.81 0.11
CA HIS A 132 -7.99 17.62 1.55
C HIS A 132 -6.93 18.33 2.39
N GLN A 133 -6.18 19.22 1.78
CA GLN A 133 -5.20 20.07 2.46
C GLN A 133 -5.89 21.20 3.20
N ARG A 134 -5.33 21.57 4.32
CA ARG A 134 -5.80 22.73 5.06
C ARG A 134 -4.80 23.84 5.08
#